data_78d012e95e95d207dbffbc56f7ae7559
#
_entry.id   78d012e95e95d207dbffbc56f7ae7559
#
_cell.length_a   1.000
_cell.length_b   1.000
_cell.length_c   1.000
_cell.angle_alpha   90.00
_cell.angle_beta   90.00
_cell.angle_gamma   90.00
#
_symmetry.space_group_name_H-M   'P 1'
#
loop_
_entity.id
_entity.type
_entity.pdbx_description
1 polymer ?
#
loop_
_entity_poly.entity_id
_entity_poly.type
_entity_poly.pdbx_seq_one_letter_code
_entity_poly.pdbx_strand_id
1 'polypeptide(L)'
;MIKKCLFPAAGYGTRFLPATKAVPKEMLPILTKPLLQYGVEEALSAGITTMAIVTGRGKRAIEDHFDNSFEIESQLVGTSKEHYLDGIKNIIQKATFTYVRQQQILGLGDAILTGEPLIGNEPFAVILADDLCINKEGDGVISQMMKIYNKYQCSIIAIEEVPLDQVNKYGIISGTLINNTDDTYLIDDMVEKPDIEKSPSNMAIIGRYIITPDIFKILKTIKPGKNSEIQITDALLSQAKSGKVIAYKFKGRRFDCGLSLIHISEPTRLLSISYAVFCLK
;
A
#
# COMPACT_ATOMS: atom_id res chain seq x y z
N MET A 1 -15.90 -6.89 11.10
CA MET A 1 -14.42 -6.81 11.31
C MET A 1 -13.76 -7.12 9.99
N ILE A 2 -12.86 -6.28 9.51
CA ILE A 2 -12.13 -6.47 8.23
C ILE A 2 -11.13 -7.61 8.41
N LYS A 3 -11.19 -8.61 7.54
CA LYS A 3 -10.35 -9.82 7.60
C LYS A 3 -9.40 -9.98 6.43
N LYS A 4 -9.62 -9.22 5.35
CA LYS A 4 -8.91 -9.34 4.08
C LYS A 4 -8.14 -8.07 3.76
N CYS A 5 -6.91 -8.23 3.27
CA CYS A 5 -6.10 -7.14 2.74
C CYS A 5 -5.69 -7.47 1.30
N LEU A 6 -5.92 -6.54 0.38
CA LEU A 6 -5.51 -6.64 -1.01
C LEU A 6 -4.18 -5.88 -1.21
N PHE A 7 -3.24 -6.54 -1.88
CA PHE A 7 -1.94 -6.00 -2.25
C PHE A 7 -1.81 -5.91 -3.78
N PRO A 8 -1.99 -4.75 -4.39
CA PRO A 8 -1.70 -4.54 -5.81
C PRO A 8 -0.19 -4.61 -6.07
N ALA A 9 0.29 -5.69 -6.64
CA ALA A 9 1.72 -5.98 -6.86
C ALA A 9 2.06 -6.37 -8.31
N ALA A 10 1.22 -6.02 -9.28
CA ALA A 10 1.41 -6.40 -10.68
C ALA A 10 2.34 -5.47 -11.48
N GLY A 11 2.55 -4.21 -11.04
CA GLY A 11 3.28 -3.18 -11.76
C GLY A 11 4.74 -3.53 -12.07
N TYR A 12 5.27 -3.02 -13.18
CA TYR A 12 6.62 -3.36 -13.66
C TYR A 12 7.78 -2.76 -12.84
N GLY A 13 7.53 -1.73 -12.03
CA GLY A 13 8.59 -1.10 -11.23
C GLY A 13 9.66 -0.38 -12.06
N THR A 14 9.29 0.21 -13.19
CA THR A 14 10.22 0.81 -14.17
C THR A 14 11.11 1.91 -13.59
N ARG A 15 10.68 2.59 -12.53
CA ARG A 15 11.47 3.62 -11.84
C ARG A 15 12.73 3.08 -11.17
N PHE A 16 12.80 1.78 -10.91
CA PHE A 16 13.90 1.10 -10.24
C PHE A 16 14.77 0.27 -11.18
N LEU A 17 14.61 0.44 -12.50
CA LEU A 17 15.51 -0.20 -13.45
C LEU A 17 16.95 0.33 -13.25
N PRO A 18 17.98 -0.56 -13.38
CA PRO A 18 17.89 -1.95 -13.85
C PRO A 18 17.56 -2.98 -12.76
N ALA A 19 17.51 -2.63 -11.47
CA ALA A 19 17.29 -3.58 -10.37
C ALA A 19 16.00 -4.41 -10.54
N THR A 20 14.92 -3.77 -11.00
CA THR A 20 13.62 -4.42 -11.19
C THR A 20 13.47 -5.18 -12.51
N LYS A 21 14.55 -5.31 -13.30
CA LYS A 21 14.53 -6.14 -14.50
C LYS A 21 14.25 -7.63 -14.19
N ALA A 22 14.79 -8.11 -13.09
CA ALA A 22 14.67 -9.51 -12.67
C ALA A 22 13.99 -9.69 -11.32
N VAL A 23 13.93 -8.65 -10.49
CA VAL A 23 13.37 -8.69 -9.13
C VAL A 23 12.12 -7.78 -9.08
N PRO A 24 10.96 -8.28 -8.59
CA PRO A 24 9.81 -7.42 -8.34
C PRO A 24 10.16 -6.23 -7.44
N LYS A 25 9.63 -5.04 -7.74
CA LYS A 25 9.87 -3.85 -6.89
C LYS A 25 9.44 -4.09 -5.44
N GLU A 26 8.40 -4.87 -5.25
CA GLU A 26 7.83 -5.24 -3.95
C GLU A 26 8.77 -6.13 -3.13
N MET A 27 9.73 -6.78 -3.81
CA MET A 27 10.75 -7.64 -3.20
C MET A 27 12.11 -6.94 -3.00
N LEU A 28 12.21 -5.66 -3.36
CA LEU A 28 13.40 -4.88 -3.03
C LEU A 28 13.51 -4.74 -1.51
N PRO A 29 14.69 -5.05 -0.94
CA PRO A 29 14.85 -5.03 0.50
C PRO A 29 14.99 -3.60 1.04
N ILE A 30 14.36 -3.35 2.18
CA ILE A 30 14.70 -2.26 3.08
C ILE A 30 15.29 -2.89 4.32
N LEU A 31 16.57 -2.63 4.58
CA LEU A 31 17.37 -3.36 5.58
C LEU A 31 17.38 -4.86 5.25
N THR A 32 16.67 -5.67 6.02
CA THR A 32 16.68 -7.15 5.92
C THR A 32 15.37 -7.73 5.41
N LYS A 33 14.37 -6.91 5.10
CA LYS A 33 13.03 -7.39 4.72
C LYS A 33 12.58 -6.79 3.38
N PRO A 34 11.89 -7.55 2.52
CA PRO A 34 11.25 -7.00 1.33
C PRO A 34 10.19 -5.96 1.69
N LEU A 35 10.00 -4.96 0.82
CA LEU A 35 8.97 -3.94 0.97
C LEU A 35 7.59 -4.51 1.27
N LEU A 36 7.17 -5.52 0.54
CA LEU A 36 5.85 -6.13 0.71
C LEU A 36 5.66 -6.73 2.10
N GLN A 37 6.71 -7.26 2.71
CA GLN A 37 6.64 -7.87 4.04
C GLN A 37 6.22 -6.85 5.11
N TYR A 38 6.68 -5.60 5.02
CA TYR A 38 6.26 -4.54 5.96
C TYR A 38 4.75 -4.30 5.89
N GLY A 39 4.17 -4.29 4.68
CA GLY A 39 2.72 -4.16 4.51
C GLY A 39 1.94 -5.35 5.06
N VAL A 40 2.45 -6.57 4.89
CA VAL A 40 1.86 -7.80 5.46
C VAL A 40 1.92 -7.78 6.98
N GLU A 41 3.05 -7.40 7.57
CA GLU A 41 3.21 -7.24 9.02
C GLU A 41 2.24 -6.18 9.59
N GLU A 42 2.04 -5.06 8.88
CA GLU A 42 1.06 -4.03 9.27
C GLU A 42 -0.36 -4.59 9.25
N ALA A 43 -0.75 -5.32 8.19
CA ALA A 43 -2.07 -5.95 8.09
C ALA A 43 -2.30 -6.96 9.22
N LEU A 44 -1.31 -7.83 9.51
CA LEU A 44 -1.37 -8.79 10.62
C LEU A 44 -1.50 -8.10 11.97
N SER A 45 -0.77 -7.01 12.20
CA SER A 45 -0.84 -6.22 13.43
C SER A 45 -2.23 -5.59 13.63
N ALA A 46 -2.94 -5.32 12.54
CA ALA A 46 -4.32 -4.85 12.56
C ALA A 46 -5.36 -6.00 12.73
N GLY A 47 -4.91 -7.25 12.86
CA GLY A 47 -5.78 -8.42 12.98
C GLY A 47 -6.35 -8.96 11.66
N ILE A 48 -5.80 -8.55 10.53
CA ILE A 48 -6.16 -9.03 9.19
C ILE A 48 -5.29 -10.26 8.88
N THR A 49 -5.92 -11.38 8.56
CA THR A 49 -5.22 -12.67 8.39
C THR A 49 -5.25 -13.21 6.96
N THR A 50 -6.07 -12.65 6.07
CA THR A 50 -6.13 -13.08 4.67
C THR A 50 -5.48 -12.04 3.78
N MET A 51 -4.39 -12.43 3.12
CA MET A 51 -3.62 -11.59 2.20
C MET A 51 -3.96 -11.98 0.76
N ALA A 52 -4.65 -11.10 0.05
CA ALA A 52 -5.00 -11.26 -1.34
C ALA A 52 -4.00 -10.47 -2.20
N ILE A 53 -3.15 -11.15 -2.96
CA ILE A 53 -2.09 -10.50 -3.72
C ILE A 53 -2.43 -10.53 -5.21
N VAL A 54 -2.51 -9.35 -5.82
CA VAL A 54 -2.68 -9.20 -7.27
C VAL A 54 -1.29 -9.14 -7.90
N THR A 55 -0.88 -10.25 -8.52
CA THR A 55 0.44 -10.39 -9.12
C THR A 55 0.42 -10.13 -10.63
N GLY A 56 1.60 -10.11 -11.25
CA GLY A 56 1.80 -9.99 -12.69
C GLY A 56 2.84 -11.00 -13.21
N ARG A 57 3.17 -10.88 -14.48
CA ARG A 57 4.25 -11.69 -15.07
C ARG A 57 5.60 -11.36 -14.38
N GLY A 58 6.37 -12.39 -14.03
CA GLY A 58 7.70 -12.23 -13.41
C GLY A 58 7.68 -11.90 -11.93
N LYS A 59 6.55 -12.11 -11.23
CA LYS A 59 6.37 -11.80 -9.80
C LYS A 59 6.46 -13.03 -8.87
N ARG A 60 6.93 -14.18 -9.37
CA ARG A 60 7.00 -15.44 -8.62
C ARG A 60 7.77 -15.31 -7.28
N ALA A 61 8.80 -14.47 -7.22
CA ALA A 61 9.53 -14.22 -5.99
C ALA A 61 8.65 -13.73 -4.82
N ILE A 62 7.47 -13.16 -5.09
CA ILE A 62 6.50 -12.78 -4.06
C ILE A 62 5.85 -14.04 -3.47
N GLU A 63 5.47 -14.99 -4.32
CA GLU A 63 4.89 -16.27 -3.92
C GLU A 63 5.90 -17.07 -3.12
N ASP A 64 7.12 -17.23 -3.66
CA ASP A 64 8.22 -17.99 -3.04
C ASP A 64 8.61 -17.40 -1.67
N HIS A 65 8.50 -16.10 -1.47
CA HIS A 65 8.85 -15.44 -0.19
C HIS A 65 7.88 -15.80 0.96
N PHE A 66 6.60 -15.94 0.64
CA PHE A 66 5.54 -16.25 1.61
C PHE A 66 5.16 -17.74 1.61
N ASP A 67 5.98 -18.60 1.03
CA ASP A 67 5.82 -20.03 1.07
C ASP A 67 6.92 -20.69 1.94
N ASN A 68 6.71 -21.94 2.32
CA ASN A 68 7.70 -22.70 3.06
C ASN A 68 8.89 -23.08 2.15
N SER A 69 10.10 -22.88 2.64
CA SER A 69 11.33 -23.29 1.95
C SER A 69 12.00 -24.43 2.73
N PHE A 70 11.55 -25.64 2.46
CA PHE A 70 12.03 -26.85 3.17
C PHE A 70 13.55 -26.99 3.08
N GLU A 71 14.15 -26.70 1.94
CA GLU A 71 15.59 -26.81 1.71
C GLU A 71 16.39 -25.87 2.61
N ILE A 72 15.99 -24.59 2.65
CA ILE A 72 16.66 -23.58 3.48
C ILE A 72 16.43 -23.89 4.96
N GLU A 73 15.19 -24.19 5.32
CA GLU A 73 14.82 -24.51 6.70
C GLU A 73 15.61 -25.71 7.25
N SER A 74 15.69 -26.78 6.47
CA SER A 74 16.44 -27.98 6.85
C SER A 74 17.95 -27.73 7.05
N GLN A 75 18.51 -26.81 6.25
CA GLN A 75 19.93 -26.44 6.39
C GLN A 75 20.22 -25.55 7.60
N LEU A 76 19.21 -24.81 8.10
CA LEU A 76 19.38 -23.85 9.19
C LEU A 76 19.03 -24.45 10.56
N VAL A 77 18.24 -25.52 10.63
CA VAL A 77 17.83 -26.17 11.88
C VAL A 77 19.07 -26.54 12.71
N GLY A 78 19.08 -26.12 13.99
CA GLY A 78 20.17 -26.35 14.94
C GLY A 78 21.40 -25.46 14.71
N THR A 79 21.39 -24.54 13.76
CA THR A 79 22.48 -23.57 13.57
C THR A 79 22.18 -22.24 14.27
N SER A 80 23.21 -21.41 14.48
CA SER A 80 23.04 -20.04 15.01
C SER A 80 22.24 -19.11 14.09
N LYS A 81 21.94 -19.52 12.85
CA LYS A 81 21.21 -18.75 11.85
C LYS A 81 19.71 -19.09 11.76
N GLU A 82 19.26 -20.09 12.51
CA GLU A 82 17.85 -20.54 12.47
C GLU A 82 16.88 -19.41 12.75
N HIS A 83 17.20 -18.51 13.68
CA HIS A 83 16.36 -17.37 14.06
C HIS A 83 16.15 -16.33 12.93
N TYR A 84 16.94 -16.34 11.84
CA TYR A 84 16.74 -15.43 10.72
C TYR A 84 15.42 -15.66 9.98
N LEU A 85 14.87 -16.87 10.08
CA LEU A 85 13.59 -17.23 9.46
C LEU A 85 12.38 -17.05 10.38
N ASP A 86 12.57 -16.76 11.68
CA ASP A 86 11.46 -16.70 12.64
C ASP A 86 10.39 -15.67 12.24
N GLY A 87 10.82 -14.53 11.74
CA GLY A 87 9.90 -13.46 11.29
C GLY A 87 8.98 -13.92 10.18
N ILE A 88 9.53 -14.56 9.13
CA ILE A 88 8.74 -15.01 7.98
C ILE A 88 7.92 -16.26 8.33
N LYS A 89 8.44 -17.19 9.11
CA LYS A 89 7.68 -18.35 9.59
C LYS A 89 6.44 -17.94 10.38
N ASN A 90 6.58 -16.97 11.28
CA ASN A 90 5.46 -16.44 12.04
C ASN A 90 4.38 -15.79 11.14
N ILE A 91 4.78 -15.13 10.05
CA ILE A 91 3.85 -14.58 9.06
C ILE A 91 3.11 -15.70 8.34
N ILE A 92 3.83 -16.70 7.81
CA ILE A 92 3.26 -17.84 7.08
C ILE A 92 2.25 -18.62 7.95
N GLN A 93 2.56 -18.79 9.24
CA GLN A 93 1.68 -19.49 10.18
C GLN A 93 0.41 -18.69 10.52
N LYS A 94 0.46 -17.36 10.51
CA LYS A 94 -0.66 -16.48 10.92
C LYS A 94 -1.52 -16.00 9.77
N ALA A 95 -1.00 -16.03 8.56
CA ALA A 95 -1.67 -15.48 7.37
C ALA A 95 -2.02 -16.56 6.35
N THR A 96 -3.15 -16.39 5.68
CA THR A 96 -3.49 -17.15 4.47
C THR A 96 -3.22 -16.27 3.27
N PHE A 97 -2.37 -16.74 2.37
CA PHE A 97 -2.04 -16.03 1.12
C PHE A 97 -2.86 -16.57 -0.03
N THR A 98 -3.42 -15.68 -0.82
CA THR A 98 -4.15 -15.99 -2.05
C THR A 98 -3.65 -15.09 -3.16
N TYR A 99 -3.57 -15.62 -4.38
CA TYR A 99 -2.98 -14.92 -5.52
C TYR A 99 -3.93 -14.90 -6.70
N VAL A 100 -3.98 -13.76 -7.38
CA VAL A 100 -4.66 -13.61 -8.67
C VAL A 100 -3.77 -12.80 -9.61
N ARG A 101 -3.84 -13.10 -10.90
CA ARG A 101 -2.95 -12.46 -11.87
C ARG A 101 -3.67 -11.37 -12.65
N GLN A 102 -3.16 -10.16 -12.60
CA GLN A 102 -3.54 -9.09 -13.52
C GLN A 102 -2.88 -9.35 -14.88
N GLN A 103 -3.69 -9.58 -15.90
CA GLN A 103 -3.19 -9.93 -17.23
C GLN A 103 -2.65 -8.73 -18.00
N GLN A 104 -3.30 -7.58 -17.86
CA GLN A 104 -2.91 -6.31 -18.45
C GLN A 104 -2.76 -5.26 -17.36
N ILE A 105 -1.74 -4.44 -17.42
CA ILE A 105 -1.48 -3.39 -16.43
C ILE A 105 -2.29 -2.15 -16.81
N LEU A 106 -3.53 -2.09 -16.36
CA LEU A 106 -4.49 -1.02 -16.66
C LEU A 106 -4.73 -0.07 -15.47
N GLY A 107 -3.75 0.06 -14.59
CA GLY A 107 -3.81 0.97 -13.44
C GLY A 107 -4.25 0.32 -12.13
N LEU A 108 -4.30 1.14 -11.07
CA LEU A 108 -4.59 0.67 -9.70
C LEU A 108 -6.04 0.22 -9.55
N GLY A 109 -6.99 0.91 -10.16
CA GLY A 109 -8.40 0.54 -10.13
C GLY A 109 -8.64 -0.84 -10.75
N ASP A 110 -7.99 -1.16 -11.87
CA ASP A 110 -8.05 -2.46 -12.52
C ASP A 110 -7.39 -3.56 -11.66
N ALA A 111 -6.27 -3.25 -11.01
CA ALA A 111 -5.64 -4.20 -10.08
C ALA A 111 -6.58 -4.53 -8.91
N ILE A 112 -7.27 -3.53 -8.34
CA ILE A 112 -8.27 -3.76 -7.29
C ILE A 112 -9.44 -4.59 -7.82
N LEU A 113 -9.96 -4.28 -9.01
CA LEU A 113 -11.04 -5.03 -9.65
C LEU A 113 -10.62 -6.50 -9.93
N THR A 114 -9.39 -6.72 -10.36
CA THR A 114 -8.82 -8.07 -10.54
C THR A 114 -8.85 -8.89 -9.25
N GLY A 115 -8.75 -8.23 -8.10
CA GLY A 115 -8.82 -8.86 -6.78
C GLY A 115 -10.24 -9.23 -6.31
N GLU A 116 -11.31 -8.81 -7.01
CA GLU A 116 -12.71 -9.06 -6.61
C GLU A 116 -13.00 -10.53 -6.26
N PRO A 117 -12.55 -11.54 -7.04
CA PRO A 117 -12.82 -12.94 -6.72
C PRO A 117 -12.22 -13.42 -5.38
N LEU A 118 -11.12 -12.82 -4.94
CA LEU A 118 -10.46 -13.14 -3.67
C LEU A 118 -11.14 -12.42 -2.49
N ILE A 119 -11.64 -11.24 -2.72
CA ILE A 119 -12.28 -10.39 -1.69
C ILE A 119 -13.75 -10.79 -1.47
N GLY A 120 -14.49 -10.99 -2.55
CA GLY A 120 -15.93 -11.22 -2.48
C GLY A 120 -16.70 -9.95 -2.09
N ASN A 121 -17.79 -10.12 -1.34
CA ASN A 121 -18.69 -9.02 -0.94
C ASN A 121 -18.43 -8.56 0.50
N GLU A 122 -17.16 -8.34 0.85
CA GLU A 122 -16.75 -7.92 2.20
C GLU A 122 -15.93 -6.63 2.15
N PRO A 123 -15.95 -5.78 3.20
CA PRO A 123 -15.03 -4.67 3.31
C PRO A 123 -13.60 -5.21 3.48
N PHE A 124 -12.64 -4.53 2.88
CA PHE A 124 -11.25 -4.97 2.83
C PHE A 124 -10.28 -3.81 2.92
N ALA A 125 -9.08 -4.09 3.40
CA ALA A 125 -7.97 -3.16 3.34
C ALA A 125 -7.25 -3.25 1.99
N VAL A 126 -6.65 -2.15 1.55
CA VAL A 126 -5.69 -2.13 0.43
C VAL A 126 -4.40 -1.49 0.92
N ILE A 127 -3.28 -2.15 0.67
CA ILE A 127 -1.95 -1.66 1.01
C ILE A 127 -1.09 -1.65 -0.26
N LEU A 128 -0.60 -0.48 -0.64
CA LEU A 128 0.41 -0.35 -1.68
C LEU A 128 1.79 -0.61 -1.06
N ALA A 129 2.51 -1.59 -1.61
CA ALA A 129 3.78 -2.05 -1.04
C ALA A 129 4.89 -0.98 -1.08
N ASP A 130 4.84 -0.05 -2.05
CA ASP A 130 5.82 1.01 -2.20
C ASP A 130 5.61 2.23 -1.27
N ASP A 131 4.56 2.22 -0.46
CA ASP A 131 4.35 3.17 0.64
C ASP A 131 4.66 2.49 1.98
N LEU A 132 5.80 2.80 2.58
CA LEU A 132 6.14 2.32 3.91
C LEU A 132 5.62 3.31 4.97
N CYS A 133 4.73 2.86 5.84
CA CYS A 133 4.19 3.66 6.92
C CYS A 133 4.66 3.12 8.28
N ILE A 134 5.18 4.00 9.13
CA ILE A 134 5.68 3.64 10.45
C ILE A 134 5.08 4.57 11.50
N ASN A 135 4.50 4.00 12.55
CA ASN A 135 4.13 4.71 13.76
C ASN A 135 4.86 4.06 14.95
N LYS A 136 5.82 4.77 15.54
CA LYS A 136 6.63 4.26 16.63
C LYS A 136 5.91 4.33 17.99
N GLU A 137 4.93 5.21 18.11
CA GLU A 137 4.29 5.56 19.39
C GLU A 137 2.83 5.10 19.49
N GLY A 138 2.41 4.20 18.61
CA GLY A 138 1.02 3.75 18.62
C GLY A 138 0.67 2.75 17.51
N ASP A 139 -0.61 2.65 17.23
CA ASP A 139 -1.14 1.74 16.22
C ASP A 139 -0.65 2.04 14.81
N GLY A 140 -0.42 1.00 14.02
CA GLY A 140 -0.17 1.12 12.59
C GLY A 140 -1.34 1.80 11.86
N VAL A 141 -1.07 2.32 10.66
CA VAL A 141 -2.07 3.13 9.91
C VAL A 141 -3.36 2.35 9.63
N ILE A 142 -3.26 1.09 9.21
CA ILE A 142 -4.46 0.25 9.00
C ILE A 142 -5.27 0.08 10.28
N SER A 143 -4.62 -0.13 11.43
CA SER A 143 -5.32 -0.24 12.73
C SER A 143 -6.04 1.07 13.10
N GLN A 144 -5.43 2.22 12.84
CA GLN A 144 -6.06 3.53 13.02
C GLN A 144 -7.29 3.66 12.13
N MET A 145 -7.16 3.36 10.83
CA MET A 145 -8.25 3.43 9.85
C MET A 145 -9.39 2.48 10.18
N MET A 146 -9.12 1.30 10.73
CA MET A 146 -10.16 0.37 11.18
C MET A 146 -11.01 0.94 12.30
N LYS A 147 -10.44 1.77 13.20
CA LYS A 147 -11.23 2.49 14.23
C LYS A 147 -12.18 3.48 13.59
N ILE A 148 -11.73 4.22 12.57
CA ILE A 148 -12.56 5.15 11.80
C ILE A 148 -13.65 4.38 11.04
N TYR A 149 -13.28 3.29 10.37
CA TYR A 149 -14.25 2.42 9.68
C TYR A 149 -15.34 1.88 10.63
N ASN A 150 -14.97 1.43 11.82
CA ASN A 150 -15.95 0.93 12.79
C ASN A 150 -16.98 2.00 13.21
N LYS A 151 -16.57 3.27 13.22
CA LYS A 151 -17.43 4.41 13.55
C LYS A 151 -18.36 4.80 12.40
N TYR A 152 -17.85 4.84 11.17
CA TYR A 152 -18.57 5.44 10.03
C TYR A 152 -19.12 4.41 9.04
N GLN A 153 -18.62 3.17 9.04
CA GLN A 153 -19.07 2.06 8.17
C GLN A 153 -19.05 2.40 6.66
N CYS A 154 -18.06 3.17 6.22
CA CYS A 154 -17.87 3.61 4.83
C CYS A 154 -16.41 3.42 4.42
N SER A 155 -16.07 3.63 3.16
CA SER A 155 -14.69 3.59 2.69
C SER A 155 -13.85 4.67 3.37
N ILE A 156 -12.63 4.31 3.77
CA ILE A 156 -11.68 5.21 4.43
C ILE A 156 -10.41 5.27 3.58
N ILE A 157 -9.93 6.46 3.27
CA ILE A 157 -8.65 6.68 2.60
C ILE A 157 -7.69 7.39 3.54
N ALA A 158 -6.46 6.92 3.61
CA ALA A 158 -5.43 7.63 4.38
C ALA A 158 -4.85 8.78 3.56
N ILE A 159 -4.65 9.91 4.22
CA ILE A 159 -4.09 11.13 3.61
C ILE A 159 -2.95 11.69 4.45
N GLU A 160 -2.05 12.42 3.77
CA GLU A 160 -1.04 13.28 4.40
C GLU A 160 -0.93 14.61 3.66
N GLU A 161 -0.47 15.65 4.33
CA GLU A 161 -0.13 16.91 3.68
C GLU A 161 1.24 16.80 3.01
N VAL A 162 1.31 17.12 1.73
CA VAL A 162 2.55 17.14 0.96
C VAL A 162 2.93 18.57 0.56
N PRO A 163 4.21 18.85 0.27
CA PRO A 163 4.59 20.12 -0.34
C PRO A 163 3.83 20.39 -1.64
N LEU A 164 3.40 21.63 -1.87
CA LEU A 164 2.60 22.00 -3.03
C LEU A 164 3.26 21.66 -4.37
N ASP A 165 4.58 21.70 -4.44
CA ASP A 165 5.36 21.32 -5.62
C ASP A 165 5.35 19.80 -5.92
N GLN A 166 4.75 18.99 -5.04
CA GLN A 166 4.67 17.54 -5.18
C GLN A 166 3.25 17.00 -5.43
N VAL A 167 2.23 17.86 -5.40
CA VAL A 167 0.83 17.43 -5.57
C VAL A 167 0.58 16.68 -6.89
N ASN A 168 1.33 16.98 -7.93
CA ASN A 168 1.24 16.32 -9.23
C ASN A 168 1.71 14.87 -9.27
N LYS A 169 2.18 14.34 -8.13
CA LYS A 169 2.59 12.93 -7.99
C LYS A 169 1.49 12.04 -7.41
N TYR A 170 0.47 12.62 -6.80
CA TYR A 170 -0.54 11.93 -5.98
C TYR A 170 -1.96 12.25 -6.42
N GLY A 171 -2.90 11.41 -6.02
CA GLY A 171 -4.30 11.81 -5.95
C GLY A 171 -4.47 12.83 -4.82
N ILE A 172 -5.10 13.97 -5.11
CA ILE A 172 -5.32 15.05 -4.15
C ILE A 172 -6.80 15.16 -3.84
N ILE A 173 -7.13 15.31 -2.57
CA ILE A 173 -8.51 15.55 -2.14
C ILE A 173 -8.72 17.01 -1.74
N SER A 174 -9.96 17.48 -1.85
CA SER A 174 -10.51 18.53 -0.98
C SER A 174 -11.60 17.94 -0.11
N GLY A 175 -11.77 18.50 1.07
CA GLY A 175 -12.76 17.99 2.00
C GLY A 175 -12.96 18.90 3.20
N THR A 176 -14.11 18.72 3.84
CA THR A 176 -14.50 19.47 5.04
C THR A 176 -14.25 18.63 6.29
N LEU A 177 -13.57 19.20 7.28
CA LEU A 177 -13.30 18.53 8.56
C LEU A 177 -14.62 18.13 9.24
N ILE A 178 -14.73 16.91 9.67
CA ILE A 178 -15.92 16.42 10.37
C ILE A 178 -15.92 16.98 11.80
N ASN A 179 -17.05 17.53 12.22
CA ASN A 179 -17.22 18.12 13.55
C ASN A 179 -16.76 17.19 14.67
N ASN A 180 -16.04 17.74 15.64
CA ASN A 180 -15.43 17.03 16.77
C ASN A 180 -14.34 16.01 16.39
N THR A 181 -13.67 16.22 15.25
CA THR A 181 -12.47 15.50 14.85
C THR A 181 -11.41 16.50 14.40
N ASP A 182 -10.13 16.10 14.49
CA ASP A 182 -8.98 16.94 14.06
C ASP A 182 -8.28 16.34 12.83
N ASP A 183 -8.73 15.16 12.38
CA ASP A 183 -7.98 14.32 11.43
C ASP A 183 -8.88 13.60 10.42
N THR A 184 -10.20 13.84 10.45
CA THR A 184 -11.18 13.11 9.66
C THR A 184 -12.00 14.07 8.80
N TYR A 185 -12.02 13.86 7.48
CA TYR A 185 -12.61 14.77 6.51
C TYR A 185 -13.69 14.09 5.67
N LEU A 186 -14.80 14.76 5.47
CA LEU A 186 -15.76 14.41 4.42
C LEU A 186 -15.19 14.93 3.09
N ILE A 187 -15.17 14.09 2.07
CA ILE A 187 -14.55 14.43 0.79
C ILE A 187 -15.55 15.20 -0.08
N ASP A 188 -15.13 16.37 -0.55
CA ASP A 188 -15.87 17.21 -1.47
C ASP A 188 -15.45 16.93 -2.93
N ASP A 189 -14.14 16.79 -3.19
CA ASP A 189 -13.59 16.49 -4.51
C ASP A 189 -12.29 15.69 -4.43
N MET A 190 -11.91 15.05 -5.55
CA MET A 190 -10.72 14.23 -5.66
C MET A 190 -10.18 14.27 -7.08
N VAL A 191 -8.90 14.61 -7.24
CA VAL A 191 -8.25 14.76 -8.55
C VAL A 191 -6.95 13.97 -8.59
N GLU A 192 -6.82 13.08 -9.59
CA GLU A 192 -5.60 12.30 -9.81
C GLU A 192 -4.52 13.15 -10.47
N LYS A 193 -3.40 13.32 -9.79
CA LYS A 193 -2.19 14.01 -10.27
C LYS A 193 -2.51 15.35 -10.95
N PRO A 194 -3.09 16.31 -10.21
CA PRO A 194 -3.43 17.62 -10.77
C PRO A 194 -2.17 18.41 -11.16
N ASP A 195 -2.32 19.33 -12.08
CA ASP A 195 -1.35 20.41 -12.24
C ASP A 195 -1.27 21.22 -10.93
N ILE A 196 -0.08 21.69 -10.56
CA ILE A 196 0.16 22.39 -9.28
C ILE A 196 -0.82 23.57 -9.10
N GLU A 197 -1.01 24.34 -10.15
CA GLU A 197 -1.90 25.52 -10.15
C GLU A 197 -3.39 25.18 -10.04
N LYS A 198 -3.77 23.92 -10.34
CA LYS A 198 -5.17 23.45 -10.33
C LYS A 198 -5.45 22.50 -9.18
N SER A 199 -4.47 22.29 -8.31
CA SER A 199 -4.65 21.40 -7.17
C SER A 199 -5.68 21.96 -6.18
N PRO A 200 -6.72 21.19 -5.80
CA PRO A 200 -7.73 21.67 -4.87
C PRO A 200 -7.20 21.88 -3.45
N SER A 201 -6.09 21.22 -3.11
CA SER A 201 -5.43 21.31 -1.81
C SER A 201 -4.01 20.70 -1.89
N ASN A 202 -3.38 20.48 -0.74
CA ASN A 202 -2.15 19.68 -0.61
C ASN A 202 -2.36 18.36 0.17
N MET A 203 -3.62 17.94 0.35
CA MET A 203 -3.96 16.68 1.02
C MET A 203 -3.86 15.51 0.04
N ALA A 204 -2.75 14.79 0.11
CA ALA A 204 -2.43 13.68 -0.79
C ALA A 204 -2.97 12.35 -0.27
N ILE A 205 -3.57 11.56 -1.16
CA ILE A 205 -3.94 10.19 -0.88
C ILE A 205 -2.66 9.34 -0.85
N ILE A 206 -2.54 8.53 0.19
CA ILE A 206 -1.44 7.59 0.31
C ILE A 206 -1.91 6.14 0.09
N GLY A 207 -0.96 5.21 -0.01
CA GLY A 207 -1.22 3.82 -0.35
C GLY A 207 -1.89 2.98 0.75
N ARG A 208 -2.83 3.55 1.52
CA ARG A 208 -3.60 2.86 2.55
C ARG A 208 -5.08 3.17 2.41
N TYR A 209 -5.89 2.12 2.22
CA TYR A 209 -7.33 2.24 2.06
C TYR A 209 -8.06 1.17 2.86
N ILE A 210 -9.26 1.48 3.32
CA ILE A 210 -10.30 0.53 3.68
C ILE A 210 -11.45 0.79 2.74
N ILE A 211 -11.89 -0.22 1.99
CA ILE A 211 -12.83 -0.07 0.89
C ILE A 211 -14.04 -0.97 1.12
N THR A 212 -15.23 -0.44 0.88
CA THR A 212 -16.47 -1.21 0.88
C THR A 212 -16.69 -1.89 -0.48
N PRO A 213 -17.34 -3.07 -0.54
CA PRO A 213 -17.37 -3.91 -1.75
C PRO A 213 -18.17 -3.32 -2.91
N ASP A 214 -19.00 -2.31 -2.70
CA ASP A 214 -19.70 -1.59 -3.75
C ASP A 214 -18.74 -0.90 -4.74
N ILE A 215 -17.48 -0.68 -4.37
CA ILE A 215 -16.43 -0.16 -5.26
C ILE A 215 -16.27 -1.02 -6.53
N PHE A 216 -16.42 -2.33 -6.44
CA PHE A 216 -16.28 -3.22 -7.59
C PHE A 216 -17.33 -2.93 -8.67
N LYS A 217 -18.57 -2.63 -8.26
CA LYS A 217 -19.62 -2.23 -9.21
C LYS A 217 -19.29 -0.93 -9.92
N ILE A 218 -18.73 0.03 -9.19
CA ILE A 218 -18.30 1.32 -9.74
C ILE A 218 -17.14 1.11 -10.71
N LEU A 219 -16.09 0.38 -10.30
CA LEU A 219 -14.92 0.12 -11.14
C LEU A 219 -15.28 -0.55 -12.49
N LYS A 220 -16.29 -1.42 -12.51
CA LYS A 220 -16.79 -2.05 -13.76
C LYS A 220 -17.40 -1.05 -14.75
N THR A 221 -17.80 0.13 -14.30
CA THR A 221 -18.45 1.16 -15.13
C THR A 221 -17.53 2.32 -15.48
N ILE A 222 -16.39 2.47 -14.80
CA ILE A 222 -15.42 3.52 -15.05
C ILE A 222 -14.73 3.30 -16.40
N LYS A 223 -14.72 4.34 -17.21
CA LYS A 223 -13.94 4.37 -18.45
C LYS A 223 -12.47 4.64 -18.14
N PRO A 224 -11.53 4.02 -18.87
CA PRO A 224 -10.12 4.36 -18.75
C PRO A 224 -9.89 5.86 -18.94
N GLY A 225 -9.15 6.47 -18.01
CA GLY A 225 -8.80 7.87 -18.03
C GLY A 225 -7.44 8.13 -18.68
N LYS A 226 -6.66 9.04 -18.12
CA LYS A 226 -5.30 9.37 -18.57
C LYS A 226 -4.44 8.11 -18.66
N ASN A 227 -3.67 7.95 -19.73
CA ASN A 227 -2.82 6.78 -20.04
C ASN A 227 -3.59 5.45 -20.22
N SER A 228 -4.88 5.48 -20.53
CA SER A 228 -5.74 4.27 -20.62
C SER A 228 -5.79 3.46 -19.32
N GLU A 229 -5.59 4.10 -18.17
CA GLU A 229 -5.64 3.48 -16.86
C GLU A 229 -7.01 3.68 -16.19
N ILE A 230 -7.47 2.67 -15.44
CA ILE A 230 -8.61 2.76 -14.52
C ILE A 230 -8.08 3.28 -13.20
N GLN A 231 -8.38 4.55 -12.89
CA GLN A 231 -7.91 5.19 -11.67
C GLN A 231 -8.85 4.87 -10.49
N ILE A 232 -8.27 4.51 -9.36
CA ILE A 232 -9.05 4.28 -8.13
C ILE A 232 -9.67 5.58 -7.61
N THR A 233 -9.01 6.71 -7.85
CA THR A 233 -9.50 8.05 -7.46
C THR A 233 -10.85 8.38 -8.08
N ASP A 234 -11.07 8.03 -9.36
CA ASP A 234 -12.35 8.25 -10.03
C ASP A 234 -13.47 7.41 -9.42
N ALA A 235 -13.17 6.15 -9.05
CA ALA A 235 -14.12 5.27 -8.40
C ALA A 235 -14.46 5.75 -6.97
N LEU A 236 -13.47 6.16 -6.21
CA LEU A 236 -13.64 6.70 -4.87
C LEU A 236 -14.40 8.03 -4.90
N LEU A 237 -14.13 8.90 -5.87
CA LEU A 237 -14.90 10.14 -6.04
C LEU A 237 -16.39 9.85 -6.35
N SER A 238 -16.66 8.86 -7.21
CA SER A 238 -18.03 8.43 -7.48
C SER A 238 -18.72 7.93 -6.20
N GLN A 239 -18.01 7.18 -5.37
CA GLN A 239 -18.50 6.69 -4.07
C GLN A 239 -18.66 7.83 -3.05
N ALA A 240 -17.74 8.83 -3.04
CA ALA A 240 -17.77 9.99 -2.17
C ALA A 240 -19.00 10.87 -2.40
N LYS A 241 -19.45 11.03 -3.66
CA LYS A 241 -20.69 11.74 -4.02
C LYS A 241 -21.94 11.17 -3.35
N SER A 242 -21.88 9.92 -2.89
CA SER A 242 -22.95 9.27 -2.11
C SER A 242 -22.70 9.35 -0.58
N GLY A 243 -21.73 10.16 -0.14
CA GLY A 243 -21.37 10.29 1.28
C GLY A 243 -20.70 9.05 1.89
N LYS A 244 -20.12 8.18 1.05
CA LYS A 244 -19.59 6.87 1.48
C LYS A 244 -18.08 6.79 1.54
N VAL A 245 -17.37 7.93 1.49
CA VAL A 245 -15.90 7.96 1.60
C VAL A 245 -15.47 9.05 2.57
N ILE A 246 -14.58 8.68 3.47
CA ILE A 246 -13.97 9.57 4.45
C ILE A 246 -12.46 9.56 4.24
N ALA A 247 -11.83 10.73 4.30
CA ALA A 247 -10.38 10.84 4.36
C ALA A 247 -9.92 10.95 5.82
N TYR A 248 -8.85 10.24 6.14
CA TYR A 248 -8.27 10.20 7.48
C TYR A 248 -6.78 10.59 7.44
N LYS A 249 -6.44 11.68 8.13
CA LYS A 249 -5.05 12.11 8.33
C LYS A 249 -4.42 11.27 9.43
N PHE A 250 -3.66 10.25 9.03
CA PHE A 250 -3.11 9.27 9.96
C PHE A 250 -1.98 9.83 10.83
N LYS A 251 -1.76 9.19 11.97
CA LYS A 251 -0.62 9.46 12.86
C LYS A 251 0.51 8.50 12.55
N GLY A 252 1.69 9.05 12.30
CA GLY A 252 2.87 8.29 11.92
C GLY A 252 3.68 8.99 10.83
N ARG A 253 4.63 8.29 10.25
CA ARG A 253 5.49 8.79 9.17
C ARG A 253 5.40 7.85 7.97
N ARG A 254 5.23 8.44 6.79
CA ARG A 254 5.30 7.75 5.50
C ARG A 254 6.66 7.93 4.84
N PHE A 255 7.10 6.89 4.17
CA PHE A 255 8.25 6.89 3.27
C PHE A 255 7.79 6.36 1.91
N ASP A 256 7.82 7.23 0.89
CA ASP A 256 7.48 6.87 -0.48
C ASP A 256 8.64 6.12 -1.13
N CYS A 257 8.61 4.79 -1.03
CA CYS A 257 9.60 3.92 -1.64
C CYS A 257 9.43 3.81 -3.16
N GLY A 258 8.33 4.30 -3.70
CA GLY A 258 8.05 4.35 -5.13
C GLY A 258 8.84 5.42 -5.89
N LEU A 259 9.34 6.44 -5.19
CA LEU A 259 10.13 7.52 -5.80
C LEU A 259 11.63 7.19 -5.83
N SER A 260 12.18 6.67 -4.74
CA SER A 260 13.59 6.23 -4.68
C SER A 260 13.88 5.52 -3.36
N LEU A 261 14.45 4.31 -3.42
CA LEU A 261 14.97 3.61 -2.24
C LEU A 261 16.15 4.37 -1.60
N ILE A 262 16.88 5.17 -2.37
CA ILE A 262 18.00 5.98 -1.87
C ILE A 262 17.53 7.00 -0.84
N HIS A 263 16.34 7.58 -1.00
CA HIS A 263 15.81 8.55 -0.04
C HIS A 263 15.39 7.92 1.31
N ILE A 264 15.24 6.61 1.36
CA ILE A 264 14.88 5.87 2.58
C ILE A 264 16.12 5.42 3.32
N SER A 265 17.12 4.93 2.60
CA SER A 265 18.42 4.53 3.18
C SER A 265 19.31 5.72 3.51
N GLU A 266 19.12 6.86 2.84
CA GLU A 266 19.94 8.07 3.02
C GLU A 266 19.08 9.34 3.17
N PRO A 267 18.36 9.52 4.30
CA PRO A 267 17.51 10.69 4.50
C PRO A 267 18.27 12.02 4.63
N THR A 268 19.61 11.98 4.70
CA THR A 268 20.47 13.17 4.81
C THR A 268 21.75 12.98 3.98
N ARG A 269 21.65 13.28 2.69
CA ARG A 269 22.74 13.09 1.71
C ARG A 269 24.07 13.83 2.03
N LEU A 270 24.05 14.80 2.94
CA LEU A 270 25.24 15.56 3.36
C LEU A 270 25.98 14.92 4.54
N LEU A 271 25.36 14.03 5.31
CA LEU A 271 25.98 13.33 6.44
C LEU A 271 26.33 11.87 6.17
N SER A 272 25.82 11.28 5.08
CA SER A 272 25.84 9.83 4.85
C SER A 272 26.98 9.34 3.96
N ILE A 273 27.72 10.21 3.25
CA ILE A 273 28.91 9.76 2.49
C ILE A 273 29.96 9.15 3.43
N SER A 274 30.08 9.68 4.64
CA SER A 274 30.95 9.10 5.68
C SER A 274 30.41 7.79 6.27
N TYR A 275 29.09 7.57 6.30
CA TYR A 275 28.47 6.34 6.84
C TYR A 275 28.43 5.21 5.80
N ALA A 276 28.14 5.51 4.53
CA ALA A 276 28.13 4.51 3.46
C ALA A 276 29.52 3.90 3.24
N VAL A 277 30.59 4.69 3.37
CA VAL A 277 31.98 4.20 3.33
C VAL A 277 32.32 3.31 4.55
N PHE A 278 31.62 3.50 5.68
CA PHE A 278 31.83 2.69 6.88
C PHE A 278 31.10 1.34 6.83
N CYS A 279 29.98 1.25 6.12
CA CYS A 279 29.23 -0.01 5.94
C CYS A 279 29.80 -0.92 4.82
N LEU A 280 30.71 -0.41 4.00
CA LEU A 280 31.39 -1.17 2.94
C LEU A 280 32.80 -1.63 3.34
N LYS A 281 33.22 -1.42 4.55
CA LYS A 281 34.40 -2.02 5.21
C LYS A 281 33.97 -3.01 6.25
#